data_d3b49ab8250e5d87049ef9348739a12a
#
_entry.id   d3b49ab8250e5d87049ef9348739a12a
#
_cell.length_a   1.000
_cell.length_b   1.000
_cell.length_c   1.000
_cell.angle_alpha   90.00
_cell.angle_beta   90.00
_cell.angle_gamma   90.00
#
_symmetry.space_group_name_H-M   'P 1'
#
loop_
_entity.id
_entity.type
_entity.pdbx_description
1 polymer ?
#
loop_
_entity_poly.entity_id
_entity_poly.type
_entity_poly.pdbx_seq_one_letter_code
_entity_poly.pdbx_strand_id
1 'polypeptide(L)'
;VYAQMAWGCDKQAENPMFVRENWDFKLSPLEITYKPTGQKVFFRGADDPAKIKSIKPPFGFIGILIFEELDQFSGEEEVRKIEQSAIRGGSGAYIIKIFNPPKSANCWVNQYVATPKDSMMVIRSTYLDVPPEWLGEDFIEEAEHLKETNPDAYENEYMGKANGSGGAVFEYLEFRTITDEEIATFDRIYQGVDWGWYPDHY
;
A
#
# COMPACT_ATOMS: atom_id res chain seq x y z
N VAL A 1 -2.16 13.28 1.07
CA VAL A 1 -1.57 13.94 2.28
C VAL A 1 -1.43 15.44 2.10
N TYR A 2 -0.68 15.97 1.10
CA TYR A 2 -0.48 17.41 0.93
C TYR A 2 -1.79 18.22 0.87
N ALA A 3 -2.71 17.84 -0.01
CA ALA A 3 -4.00 18.52 -0.16
C ALA A 3 -4.87 18.41 1.10
N GLN A 4 -4.84 17.28 1.78
CA GLN A 4 -5.57 17.05 3.03
C GLN A 4 -5.03 17.91 4.17
N MET A 5 -3.71 18.08 4.27
CA MET A 5 -3.13 18.99 5.25
C MET A 5 -3.51 20.46 4.96
N ALA A 6 -3.48 20.87 3.71
CA ALA A 6 -3.93 22.22 3.30
C ALA A 6 -5.40 22.44 3.66
N TRP A 7 -6.26 21.49 3.31
CA TRP A 7 -7.69 21.52 3.64
C TRP A 7 -7.93 21.56 5.16
N GLY A 8 -7.20 20.73 5.93
CA GLY A 8 -7.31 20.71 7.39
C GLY A 8 -6.96 22.07 8.02
N CYS A 9 -5.92 22.76 7.52
CA CYS A 9 -5.57 24.10 7.96
C CYS A 9 -6.66 25.15 7.65
N ASP A 10 -7.38 24.99 6.54
CA ASP A 10 -8.44 25.90 6.16
C ASP A 10 -9.75 25.69 6.97
N LYS A 11 -10.01 24.46 7.43
CA LYS A 11 -11.27 24.07 8.08
C LYS A 11 -11.22 24.00 9.60
N GLN A 12 -10.02 23.84 10.18
CA GLN A 12 -9.83 23.65 11.64
C GLN A 12 -9.01 24.79 12.26
N ALA A 13 -9.30 26.02 11.83
CA ALA A 13 -8.57 27.22 12.28
C ALA A 13 -8.64 27.48 13.80
N GLU A 14 -9.59 26.88 14.53
CA GLU A 14 -9.68 26.97 15.99
C GLU A 14 -8.54 26.24 16.70
N ASN A 15 -7.95 25.22 16.07
CA ASN A 15 -6.80 24.53 16.63
C ASN A 15 -5.52 25.29 16.23
N PRO A 16 -4.70 25.75 17.22
CA PRO A 16 -3.48 26.52 16.92
C PRO A 16 -2.50 25.80 15.98
N MET A 17 -2.51 24.48 15.98
CA MET A 17 -1.68 23.67 15.09
C MET A 17 -2.12 23.76 13.62
N PHE A 18 -3.41 24.01 13.38
CA PHE A 18 -4.00 24.08 12.04
C PHE A 18 -4.25 25.51 11.55
N VAL A 19 -3.75 26.54 12.26
CA VAL A 19 -3.82 27.91 11.80
C VAL A 19 -3.06 28.06 10.49
N ARG A 20 -3.76 28.43 9.40
CA ARG A 20 -3.24 28.45 8.02
C ARG A 20 -2.00 29.33 7.86
N GLU A 21 -1.94 30.45 8.57
CA GLU A 21 -0.85 31.41 8.55
C GLU A 21 0.48 30.83 9.07
N ASN A 22 0.40 29.79 9.91
CA ASN A 22 1.58 29.11 10.44
C ASN A 22 2.21 28.12 9.45
N TRP A 23 1.59 27.89 8.30
CA TRP A 23 2.06 26.94 7.32
C TRP A 23 2.39 27.60 6.00
N ASP A 24 3.47 27.13 5.38
CA ASP A 24 3.88 27.49 4.01
C ASP A 24 3.80 26.22 3.14
N PHE A 25 2.94 26.26 2.13
CA PHE A 25 2.68 25.16 1.21
C PHE A 25 3.33 25.45 -0.14
N LYS A 26 4.36 24.69 -0.51
CA LYS A 26 5.06 24.81 -1.80
C LYS A 26 4.73 23.63 -2.71
N LEU A 27 4.48 23.91 -3.97
CA LEU A 27 4.25 22.90 -5.00
C LEU A 27 5.54 22.50 -5.72
N SER A 28 6.55 23.37 -5.77
CA SER A 28 7.82 23.07 -6.42
C SER A 28 9.00 23.68 -5.64
N PRO A 29 9.82 22.87 -4.98
CA PRO A 29 9.62 21.45 -4.66
C PRO A 29 8.38 21.24 -3.79
N LEU A 30 7.77 20.03 -3.87
CA LEU A 30 6.60 19.71 -3.06
C LEU A 30 7.03 19.56 -1.59
N GLU A 31 6.75 20.58 -0.80
CA GLU A 31 7.15 20.69 0.61
C GLU A 31 6.13 21.50 1.40
N ILE A 32 6.00 21.19 2.68
CA ILE A 32 5.24 21.99 3.64
C ILE A 32 6.20 22.43 4.75
N THR A 33 6.10 23.69 5.17
CA THR A 33 6.91 24.21 6.27
C THR A 33 6.01 24.75 7.36
N TYR A 34 6.24 24.31 8.59
CA TYR A 34 5.65 24.92 9.78
C TYR A 34 6.50 26.10 10.21
N LYS A 35 6.04 27.32 9.96
CA LYS A 35 6.80 28.56 10.12
C LYS A 35 7.32 28.82 11.54
N PRO A 36 6.50 28.56 12.61
CA PRO A 36 6.96 28.87 13.98
C PRO A 36 8.25 28.16 14.41
N THR A 37 8.48 26.94 13.89
CA THR A 37 9.68 26.14 14.26
C THR A 37 10.59 25.86 13.07
N GLY A 38 10.14 26.14 11.84
CA GLY A 38 10.87 25.84 10.61
C GLY A 38 10.89 24.36 10.23
N GLN A 39 10.17 23.50 10.93
CA GLN A 39 10.05 22.07 10.60
C GLN A 39 9.42 21.88 9.22
N LYS A 40 9.86 20.84 8.53
CA LYS A 40 9.41 20.57 7.15
C LYS A 40 8.85 19.17 6.96
N VAL A 41 7.88 19.08 6.08
CA VAL A 41 7.39 17.84 5.48
C VAL A 41 7.89 17.80 4.04
N PHE A 42 8.62 16.76 3.68
CA PHE A 42 9.12 16.50 2.34
C PHE A 42 8.32 15.41 1.67
N PHE A 43 7.86 15.64 0.45
CA PHE A 43 7.20 14.64 -0.37
C PHE A 43 8.14 14.20 -1.48
N ARG A 44 8.36 12.90 -1.60
CA ARG A 44 9.27 12.32 -2.60
C ARG A 44 8.66 11.04 -3.18
N GLY A 45 8.72 10.91 -4.48
CA GLY A 45 8.42 9.65 -5.14
C GLY A 45 9.55 8.64 -4.91
N ALA A 46 9.21 7.36 -4.91
CA ALA A 46 10.18 6.28 -4.79
C ALA A 46 10.85 5.89 -6.14
N ASP A 47 10.40 6.51 -7.23
CA ASP A 47 10.92 6.33 -8.59
C ASP A 47 12.40 6.68 -8.75
N ASP A 48 12.93 7.55 -7.87
CA ASP A 48 14.33 7.95 -7.88
C ASP A 48 14.95 7.89 -6.47
N PRO A 49 15.59 6.78 -6.12
CA PRO A 49 16.28 6.62 -4.84
C PRO A 49 17.37 7.69 -4.56
N ALA A 50 17.92 8.31 -5.61
CA ALA A 50 18.90 9.36 -5.45
C ALA A 50 18.28 10.65 -4.89
N LYS A 51 17.06 10.97 -5.26
CA LYS A 51 16.30 12.11 -4.68
C LYS A 51 16.07 11.93 -3.19
N ILE A 52 15.79 10.70 -2.74
CA ILE A 52 15.57 10.39 -1.33
C ILE A 52 16.89 10.54 -0.54
N LYS A 53 18.01 10.03 -1.08
CA LYS A 53 19.34 10.15 -0.47
C LYS A 53 19.82 11.60 -0.33
N SER A 54 19.31 12.50 -1.16
CA SER A 54 19.68 13.91 -1.18
C SER A 54 18.90 14.77 -0.18
N ILE A 55 17.90 14.23 0.51
CA ILE A 55 17.12 14.98 1.49
C ILE A 55 18.03 15.35 2.67
N LYS A 56 18.20 16.66 2.86
CA LYS A 56 18.91 17.22 4.01
C LYS A 56 17.97 18.21 4.68
N PRO A 57 17.45 17.90 5.88
CA PRO A 57 16.71 18.89 6.63
C PRO A 57 17.62 20.09 6.96
N PRO A 58 17.09 21.32 7.01
CA PRO A 58 17.88 22.52 7.29
C PRO A 58 18.48 22.50 8.70
N PHE A 59 17.92 21.73 9.60
CA PHE A 59 18.40 21.48 10.96
C PHE A 59 17.83 20.14 11.47
N GLY A 60 18.41 19.58 12.52
CA GLY A 60 17.93 18.36 13.15
C GLY A 60 18.05 17.13 12.24
N PHE A 61 17.05 16.28 12.29
CA PHE A 61 16.99 15.00 11.57
C PHE A 61 15.55 14.68 11.17
N ILE A 62 15.37 13.65 10.34
CA ILE A 62 14.03 13.15 9.98
C ILE A 62 13.51 12.30 11.13
N GLY A 63 12.54 12.83 11.88
CA GLY A 63 11.94 12.17 13.03
C GLY A 63 10.76 11.28 12.68
N ILE A 64 10.12 11.48 11.51
CA ILE A 64 9.01 10.67 11.03
C ILE A 64 9.23 10.37 9.55
N LEU A 65 9.14 9.09 9.20
CA LEU A 65 9.19 8.61 7.81
C LEU A 65 7.92 7.84 7.52
N ILE A 66 7.19 8.24 6.49
CA ILE A 66 5.92 7.62 6.10
C ILE A 66 6.08 7.04 4.70
N PHE A 67 5.78 5.75 4.55
CA PHE A 67 5.60 5.08 3.27
C PHE A 67 4.11 4.94 3.01
N GLU A 68 3.63 5.52 1.93
CA GLU A 68 2.28 5.29 1.39
C GLU A 68 2.38 4.23 0.29
N GLU A 69 1.33 3.42 0.15
CA GLU A 69 1.25 2.35 -0.85
C GLU A 69 2.50 1.43 -0.81
N LEU A 70 2.81 0.93 0.38
CA LEU A 70 4.00 0.11 0.59
C LEU A 70 4.09 -1.11 -0.33
N ASP A 71 2.96 -1.65 -0.76
CA ASP A 71 2.84 -2.77 -1.70
C ASP A 71 3.37 -2.46 -3.10
N GLN A 72 3.47 -1.17 -3.47
CA GLN A 72 4.02 -0.71 -4.76
C GLN A 72 5.56 -0.75 -4.83
N PHE A 73 6.23 -0.90 -3.69
CA PHE A 73 7.68 -1.06 -3.66
C PHE A 73 8.09 -2.46 -4.11
N SER A 74 9.26 -2.58 -4.75
CA SER A 74 9.75 -3.85 -5.28
C SER A 74 10.07 -4.90 -4.21
N GLY A 75 10.24 -4.48 -2.94
CA GLY A 75 10.49 -5.38 -1.83
C GLY A 75 11.08 -4.70 -0.61
N GLU A 76 11.28 -5.49 0.44
CA GLU A 76 11.82 -5.03 1.73
C GLU A 76 13.21 -4.39 1.60
N GLU A 77 14.03 -4.87 0.64
CA GLU A 77 15.39 -4.33 0.46
C GLU A 77 15.37 -2.87 0.01
N GLU A 78 14.48 -2.52 -0.90
CA GLU A 78 14.32 -1.14 -1.37
C GLU A 78 13.88 -0.24 -0.21
N VAL A 79 12.85 -0.64 0.52
CA VAL A 79 12.33 0.09 1.68
C VAL A 79 13.44 0.30 2.72
N ARG A 80 14.21 -0.74 3.05
CA ARG A 80 15.33 -0.66 3.99
C ARG A 80 16.42 0.30 3.54
N LYS A 81 16.74 0.36 2.24
CA LYS A 81 17.71 1.33 1.68
C LYS A 81 17.24 2.78 1.86
N ILE A 82 15.93 3.01 1.69
CA ILE A 82 15.32 4.32 1.92
C ILE A 82 15.38 4.68 3.41
N GLU A 83 14.98 3.77 4.29
CA GLU A 83 15.05 3.96 5.74
C GLU A 83 16.46 4.36 6.19
N GLN A 84 17.47 3.57 5.82
CA GLN A 84 18.87 3.84 6.16
C GLN A 84 19.37 5.18 5.62
N SER A 85 18.80 5.65 4.51
CA SER A 85 19.17 6.94 3.92
C SER A 85 18.50 8.11 4.61
N ALA A 86 17.25 7.94 5.02
CA ALA A 86 16.43 9.00 5.61
C ALA A 86 16.69 9.19 7.11
N ILE A 87 16.82 8.11 7.89
CA ILE A 87 16.94 8.14 9.35
C ILE A 87 18.41 8.30 9.77
N ARG A 88 19.05 9.37 9.37
CA ARG A 88 20.44 9.65 9.74
C ARG A 88 20.51 10.80 10.74
N GLY A 89 21.40 10.66 11.72
CA GLY A 89 21.79 11.76 12.59
C GLY A 89 20.88 12.02 13.80
N GLY A 90 19.91 11.14 14.06
CA GLY A 90 19.04 11.23 15.23
C GLY A 90 18.73 9.86 15.84
N SER A 91 18.01 9.88 16.96
CA SER A 91 17.47 8.67 17.62
C SER A 91 15.96 8.80 17.82
N GLY A 92 15.25 7.68 17.83
CA GLY A 92 13.81 7.66 18.11
C GLY A 92 12.93 8.10 16.93
N ALA A 93 13.36 7.87 15.69
CA ALA A 93 12.52 8.11 14.53
C ALA A 93 11.36 7.10 14.48
N TYR A 94 10.18 7.59 14.10
CA TYR A 94 9.01 6.76 13.81
C TYR A 94 8.95 6.44 12.33
N ILE A 95 8.74 5.17 12.00
CA ILE A 95 8.54 4.70 10.62
C ILE A 95 7.13 4.19 10.51
N ILE A 96 6.33 4.82 9.67
CA ILE A 96 4.93 4.45 9.40
C ILE A 96 4.86 3.88 8.00
N LYS A 97 4.25 2.71 7.86
CA LYS A 97 4.09 1.99 6.61
C LYS A 97 2.62 1.71 6.38
N ILE A 98 2.07 2.22 5.29
CA ILE A 98 0.64 2.17 4.99
C ILE A 98 0.46 1.44 3.66
N PHE A 99 -0.43 0.45 3.63
CA PHE A 99 -0.78 -0.29 2.43
C PHE A 99 -2.13 -0.99 2.57
N ASN A 100 -2.75 -1.27 1.46
CA ASN A 100 -3.86 -2.21 1.37
C ASN A 100 -3.30 -3.60 1.06
N PRO A 101 -3.61 -4.64 1.87
CA PRO A 101 -3.04 -5.96 1.67
C PRO A 101 -3.36 -6.51 0.27
N PRO A 102 -2.36 -6.80 -0.57
CA PRO A 102 -2.59 -7.48 -1.84
C PRO A 102 -3.24 -8.84 -1.63
N LYS A 103 -4.04 -9.30 -2.61
CA LYS A 103 -4.74 -10.58 -2.55
C LYS A 103 -3.81 -11.77 -2.30
N SER A 104 -2.60 -11.74 -2.90
CA SER A 104 -1.61 -12.80 -2.75
C SER A 104 -0.98 -12.83 -1.36
N ALA A 105 -1.18 -13.92 -0.63
CA ALA A 105 -0.50 -14.15 0.65
C ALA A 105 1.04 -14.22 0.51
N ASN A 106 1.54 -14.57 -0.69
CA ASN A 106 2.97 -14.63 -0.99
C ASN A 106 3.56 -13.26 -1.36
N CYS A 107 2.74 -12.21 -1.48
CA CYS A 107 3.27 -10.86 -1.68
C CYS A 107 4.18 -10.47 -0.51
N TRP A 108 5.33 -9.87 -0.82
CA TRP A 108 6.36 -9.55 0.17
C TRP A 108 5.82 -8.71 1.34
N VAL A 109 4.91 -7.79 1.09
CA VAL A 109 4.36 -6.92 2.13
C VAL A 109 3.46 -7.69 3.10
N ASN A 110 2.70 -8.68 2.63
CA ASN A 110 1.89 -9.55 3.47
C ASN A 110 2.78 -10.44 4.35
N GLN A 111 3.87 -10.97 3.79
CA GLN A 111 4.86 -11.75 4.55
C GLN A 111 5.61 -10.89 5.57
N TYR A 112 5.92 -9.64 5.20
CA TYR A 112 6.59 -8.68 6.07
C TYR A 112 5.80 -8.42 7.37
N VAL A 113 4.48 -8.25 7.28
CA VAL A 113 3.64 -8.02 8.47
C VAL A 113 3.24 -9.31 9.19
N ALA A 114 3.38 -10.47 8.55
CA ALA A 114 3.15 -11.78 9.19
C ALA A 114 4.26 -12.14 10.20
N THR A 115 5.45 -11.56 10.04
CA THR A 115 6.60 -11.81 10.92
C THR A 115 7.11 -10.49 11.51
N PRO A 116 6.34 -9.85 12.42
CA PRO A 116 6.69 -8.56 12.98
C PRO A 116 7.92 -8.67 13.89
N LYS A 117 8.76 -7.63 13.85
CA LYS A 117 9.87 -7.46 14.79
C LYS A 117 9.34 -6.96 16.15
N ASP A 118 10.09 -7.16 17.24
CA ASP A 118 9.69 -6.69 18.59
C ASP A 118 9.40 -5.18 18.65
N SER A 119 10.08 -4.40 17.82
CA SER A 119 9.89 -2.94 17.72
C SER A 119 8.79 -2.52 16.73
N MET A 120 8.05 -3.47 16.15
CA MET A 120 7.03 -3.22 15.15
C MET A 120 5.65 -3.47 15.73
N MET A 121 4.78 -2.48 15.56
CA MET A 121 3.35 -2.61 15.85
C MET A 121 2.59 -2.71 14.53
N VAL A 122 1.78 -3.75 14.37
CA VAL A 122 0.88 -3.92 13.22
C VAL A 122 -0.53 -3.51 13.64
N ILE A 123 -1.05 -2.48 12.98
CA ILE A 123 -2.42 -1.99 13.18
C ILE A 123 -3.20 -2.37 11.92
N ARG A 124 -4.36 -2.96 12.09
CA ARG A 124 -5.30 -3.26 11.00
C ARG A 124 -6.55 -2.47 11.21
N SER A 125 -7.06 -1.88 10.16
CA SER A 125 -8.33 -1.18 10.13
C SER A 125 -9.09 -1.55 8.87
N THR A 126 -10.41 -1.50 8.95
CA THR A 126 -11.33 -1.76 7.86
C THR A 126 -12.30 -0.59 7.76
N TYR A 127 -13.15 -0.57 6.75
CA TYR A 127 -14.20 0.43 6.63
C TYR A 127 -15.19 0.40 7.79
N LEU A 128 -15.31 -0.72 8.51
CA LEU A 128 -16.17 -0.87 9.69
C LEU A 128 -15.65 -0.10 10.93
N ASP A 129 -14.39 0.31 10.90
CA ASP A 129 -13.76 1.05 12.01
C ASP A 129 -13.94 2.57 11.89
N VAL A 130 -14.58 3.04 10.80
CA VAL A 130 -14.86 4.46 10.57
C VAL A 130 -16.36 4.75 10.65
N PRO A 131 -16.75 5.98 11.07
CA PRO A 131 -18.15 6.39 11.05
C PRO A 131 -18.75 6.27 9.65
N PRO A 132 -19.93 5.64 9.49
CA PRO A 132 -20.56 5.44 8.18
C PRO A 132 -20.75 6.74 7.37
N GLU A 133 -21.00 7.85 8.05
CA GLU A 133 -21.15 9.17 7.42
C GLU A 133 -19.88 9.70 6.74
N TRP A 134 -18.72 9.10 7.02
CA TRP A 134 -17.46 9.44 6.34
C TRP A 134 -17.25 8.67 5.04
N LEU A 135 -17.94 7.54 4.89
CA LEU A 135 -17.78 6.65 3.73
C LEU A 135 -18.73 7.01 2.58
N GLY A 136 -19.94 7.45 2.93
CA GLY A 136 -21.01 7.67 1.97
C GLY A 136 -21.85 6.39 1.72
N GLU A 137 -23.11 6.61 1.31
CA GLU A 137 -24.08 5.53 1.11
C GLU A 137 -23.66 4.60 -0.03
N ASP A 138 -23.22 5.15 -1.16
CA ASP A 138 -22.82 4.38 -2.34
C ASP A 138 -21.66 3.41 -2.05
N PHE A 139 -20.69 3.83 -1.22
CA PHE A 139 -19.57 2.97 -0.81
C PHE A 139 -20.04 1.78 0.03
N ILE A 140 -20.99 2.02 0.94
CA ILE A 140 -21.53 0.96 1.82
C ILE A 140 -22.37 0.00 1.02
N GLU A 141 -23.20 0.49 0.09
CA GLU A 141 -24.03 -0.33 -0.81
C GLU A 141 -23.15 -1.27 -1.66
N GLU A 142 -22.08 -0.75 -2.25
CA GLU A 142 -21.13 -1.54 -3.03
C GLU A 142 -20.43 -2.62 -2.19
N ALA A 143 -20.02 -2.27 -0.97
CA ALA A 143 -19.40 -3.22 -0.05
C ALA A 143 -20.34 -4.39 0.30
N GLU A 144 -21.59 -4.10 0.62
CA GLU A 144 -22.58 -5.15 0.95
C GLU A 144 -22.95 -5.96 -0.31
N HIS A 145 -23.06 -5.32 -1.48
CA HIS A 145 -23.28 -6.04 -2.74
C HIS A 145 -22.13 -7.00 -3.07
N LEU A 146 -20.87 -6.56 -2.91
CA LEU A 146 -19.72 -7.42 -3.15
C LEU A 146 -19.67 -8.57 -2.15
N LYS A 147 -20.03 -8.33 -0.90
CA LYS A 147 -20.12 -9.36 0.14
C LYS A 147 -21.08 -10.49 -0.21
N GLU A 148 -22.21 -10.16 -0.84
CA GLU A 148 -23.22 -11.15 -1.26
C GLU A 148 -22.81 -11.87 -2.54
N THR A 149 -22.23 -11.16 -3.50
CA THR A 149 -21.96 -11.68 -4.85
C THR A 149 -20.60 -12.33 -4.99
N ASN A 150 -19.58 -11.82 -4.27
CA ASN A 150 -18.21 -12.33 -4.29
C ASN A 150 -17.54 -12.16 -2.92
N PRO A 151 -17.84 -13.05 -1.95
CA PRO A 151 -17.31 -12.98 -0.59
C PRO A 151 -15.78 -12.96 -0.52
N ASP A 152 -15.09 -13.66 -1.42
CA ASP A 152 -13.62 -13.69 -1.44
C ASP A 152 -13.00 -12.34 -1.84
N ALA A 153 -13.61 -11.66 -2.81
CA ALA A 153 -13.20 -10.30 -3.17
C ALA A 153 -13.50 -9.33 -2.02
N TYR A 154 -14.67 -9.41 -1.41
CA TYR A 154 -15.03 -8.61 -0.25
C TYR A 154 -14.03 -8.77 0.91
N GLU A 155 -13.67 -10.01 1.25
CA GLU A 155 -12.72 -10.29 2.32
C GLU A 155 -11.32 -9.70 2.03
N ASN A 156 -10.90 -9.62 0.77
CA ASN A 156 -9.65 -8.98 0.42
C ASN A 156 -9.77 -7.45 0.36
N GLU A 157 -10.71 -6.92 -0.43
CA GLU A 157 -10.77 -5.50 -0.78
C GLU A 157 -11.28 -4.62 0.37
N TYR A 158 -12.26 -5.11 1.13
CA TYR A 158 -12.88 -4.37 2.22
C TYR A 158 -12.38 -4.79 3.60
N MET A 159 -12.04 -6.07 3.79
CA MET A 159 -11.59 -6.59 5.08
C MET A 159 -10.06 -6.77 5.17
N GLY A 160 -9.33 -6.49 4.09
CA GLY A 160 -7.87 -6.53 4.05
C GLY A 160 -7.27 -7.91 4.27
N LYS A 161 -7.97 -8.98 3.87
CA LYS A 161 -7.45 -10.35 4.00
C LYS A 161 -6.69 -10.77 2.74
N ALA A 162 -5.47 -11.26 2.90
CA ALA A 162 -4.72 -11.90 1.84
C ALA A 162 -5.20 -13.35 1.67
N ASN A 163 -6.21 -13.56 0.82
CA ASN A 163 -6.88 -14.84 0.63
C ASN A 163 -6.55 -15.54 -0.71
N GLY A 164 -5.66 -14.97 -1.52
CA GLY A 164 -5.19 -15.56 -2.77
C GLY A 164 -3.89 -16.33 -2.61
N SER A 165 -3.76 -17.44 -3.32
CA SER A 165 -2.56 -18.29 -3.34
C SER A 165 -1.35 -17.64 -4.03
N GLY A 166 -1.57 -16.53 -4.76
CA GLY A 166 -0.52 -15.74 -5.41
C GLY A 166 0.15 -16.37 -6.62
N GLY A 167 -0.30 -17.54 -7.06
CA GLY A 167 0.29 -18.24 -8.20
C GLY A 167 -0.73 -18.77 -9.21
N ALA A 168 -2.03 -18.65 -8.91
CA ALA A 168 -3.04 -19.11 -9.85
C ALA A 168 -3.27 -18.04 -10.94
N VAL A 169 -2.83 -18.34 -12.15
CA VAL A 169 -3.14 -17.53 -13.36
C VAL A 169 -4.64 -17.60 -13.66
N PHE A 170 -5.29 -18.68 -13.20
CA PHE A 170 -6.73 -18.92 -13.35
C PHE A 170 -7.36 -19.12 -11.98
N GLU A 171 -8.38 -18.32 -11.64
CA GLU A 171 -9.06 -18.38 -10.33
C GLU A 171 -10.15 -19.46 -10.27
N TYR A 172 -10.70 -19.84 -11.43
CA TYR A 172 -11.78 -20.83 -11.55
C TYR A 172 -11.33 -22.00 -12.41
N LEU A 173 -10.55 -22.91 -11.80
CA LEU A 173 -10.11 -24.14 -12.48
C LEU A 173 -11.02 -25.29 -12.09
N GLU A 174 -11.64 -25.91 -13.09
CA GLU A 174 -12.33 -27.17 -12.95
C GLU A 174 -11.43 -28.31 -13.44
N PHE A 175 -11.07 -29.23 -12.55
CA PHE A 175 -10.32 -30.43 -12.89
C PHE A 175 -11.30 -31.57 -13.13
N ARG A 176 -11.45 -31.99 -14.39
CA ARG A 176 -12.29 -33.13 -14.74
C ARG A 176 -11.63 -34.00 -15.79
N THR A 177 -11.99 -35.27 -15.81
CA THR A 177 -11.58 -36.17 -16.90
C THR A 177 -12.42 -35.86 -18.12
N ILE A 178 -11.78 -35.66 -19.28
CA ILE A 178 -12.44 -35.53 -20.57
C ILE A 178 -12.39 -36.91 -21.21
N THR A 179 -13.53 -37.46 -21.61
CA THR A 179 -13.61 -38.80 -22.23
C THR A 179 -13.30 -38.74 -23.73
N ASP A 180 -12.92 -39.88 -24.30
CA ASP A 180 -12.64 -39.98 -25.75
C ASP A 180 -13.89 -39.64 -26.57
N GLU A 181 -15.09 -39.97 -26.09
CA GLU A 181 -16.34 -39.59 -26.75
C GLU A 181 -16.57 -38.09 -26.76
N GLU A 182 -16.19 -37.42 -25.69
CA GLU A 182 -16.27 -35.96 -25.59
C GLU A 182 -15.26 -35.29 -26.52
N ILE A 183 -14.03 -35.80 -26.55
CA ILE A 183 -12.96 -35.31 -27.46
C ILE A 183 -13.39 -35.47 -28.93
N ALA A 184 -14.10 -36.55 -29.27
CA ALA A 184 -14.57 -36.77 -30.61
C ALA A 184 -15.62 -35.75 -31.09
N THR A 185 -16.23 -34.99 -30.18
CA THR A 185 -17.16 -33.88 -30.50
C THR A 185 -16.48 -32.54 -30.78
N PHE A 186 -15.19 -32.40 -30.50
CA PHE A 186 -14.46 -31.15 -30.71
C PHE A 186 -14.22 -30.92 -32.20
N ASP A 187 -14.48 -29.69 -32.63
CA ASP A 187 -14.23 -29.28 -34.03
C ASP A 187 -12.71 -29.04 -34.28
N ARG A 188 -11.95 -28.69 -33.23
CA ARG A 188 -10.51 -28.47 -33.27
C ARG A 188 -9.83 -28.86 -31.97
N ILE A 189 -8.64 -29.41 -32.06
CA ILE A 189 -7.74 -29.69 -30.95
C ILE A 189 -6.46 -28.89 -31.16
N TYR A 190 -6.10 -28.08 -30.17
CA TYR A 190 -4.84 -27.33 -30.16
C TYR A 190 -3.88 -27.97 -29.17
N GLN A 191 -2.61 -28.03 -29.56
CA GLN A 191 -1.54 -28.51 -28.68
C GLN A 191 -0.51 -27.39 -28.55
N GLY A 192 -0.02 -27.18 -27.34
CA GLY A 192 1.05 -26.25 -27.04
C GLY A 192 2.04 -26.91 -26.09
N VAL A 193 3.32 -26.64 -26.26
CA VAL A 193 4.40 -27.06 -25.38
C VAL A 193 5.14 -25.82 -24.95
N ASP A 194 5.21 -25.59 -23.63
CA ASP A 194 6.10 -24.60 -23.05
C ASP A 194 7.38 -25.32 -22.59
N TRP A 195 8.51 -24.90 -23.17
CA TRP A 195 9.82 -25.41 -22.80
C TRP A 195 10.34 -24.56 -21.63
N GLY A 196 9.95 -24.92 -20.42
CA GLY A 196 10.41 -24.24 -19.21
C GLY A 196 11.93 -24.06 -19.16
N TRP A 197 12.38 -22.93 -18.63
CA TRP A 197 13.80 -22.63 -18.39
C TRP A 197 14.11 -22.81 -16.91
N TYR A 198 15.31 -23.27 -16.59
CA TYR A 198 15.71 -23.40 -15.18
C TYR A 198 15.50 -22.08 -14.41
N PRO A 199 14.87 -22.09 -13.20
CA PRO A 199 14.46 -23.24 -12.39
C PRO A 199 13.07 -23.82 -12.68
N ASP A 200 12.41 -23.41 -13.76
CA ASP A 200 11.07 -23.85 -14.12
C ASP A 200 11.10 -25.30 -14.68
N HIS A 201 10.16 -26.14 -14.26
CA HIS A 201 10.02 -27.51 -14.72
C HIS A 201 8.67 -27.65 -15.43
N TYR A 202 8.66 -28.19 -16.64
CA TYR A 202 7.44 -28.55 -17.38
C TYR A 202 6.81 -29.83 -16.87
#